data_83e878b98dcfc63b0813ce9aa6358f98
#
_entry.id   83e878b98dcfc63b0813ce9aa6358f98
#
_cell.length_a   1.000
_cell.length_b   1.000
_cell.length_c   1.000
_cell.angle_alpha   90.00
_cell.angle_beta   90.00
_cell.angle_gamma   90.00
#
_symmetry.space_group_name_H-M   'P 1'
#
loop_
_entity.id
_entity.type
_entity.pdbx_description
1 polymer ?
#
loop_
_entity_poly.entity_id
_entity_poly.type
_entity_poly.pdbx_seq_one_letter_code
_entity_poly.pdbx_strand_id
1 'polypeptide(L)'
;MSKESTDWTDAIAASAGVHSEYRPIETLTHPQAVKALEFWNARPTDGIIIGRDVPSRAIASLLSYVIIHEPINGGSDLKVRLAGASIRKRFGRDVTGETMSHMFQTPDFPDRRKSVLTAIETGAPQFAFCLVTNGSLVILHTELVIMPVLAHDHVTKWGLTVASFFN
;
A
#
# COMPACT_ATOMS: atom_id res chain seq x y z
N MET A 1 -13.51 29.61 5.64
CA MET A 1 -13.54 28.39 6.47
C MET A 1 -12.67 27.35 5.79
N SER A 2 -11.46 27.20 6.24
CA SER A 2 -10.62 26.08 5.80
C SER A 2 -11.31 24.80 6.23
N LYS A 3 -11.66 23.94 5.30
CA LYS A 3 -11.85 22.53 5.63
C LYS A 3 -10.52 22.11 6.24
N GLU A 4 -10.47 21.87 7.53
CA GLU A 4 -9.44 21.06 8.11
C GLU A 4 -9.51 19.72 7.37
N SER A 5 -8.66 19.57 6.40
CA SER A 5 -8.39 18.29 5.83
C SER A 5 -7.83 17.50 7.00
N THR A 6 -8.61 16.60 7.55
CA THR A 6 -8.12 15.58 8.46
C THR A 6 -7.24 14.67 7.63
N ASP A 7 -6.09 15.19 7.24
CA ASP A 7 -5.01 14.37 6.77
C ASP A 7 -4.54 13.53 7.96
N TRP A 8 -5.00 12.30 8.01
CA TRP A 8 -4.65 11.39 9.10
C TRP A 8 -3.14 11.14 9.17
N THR A 9 -2.38 11.36 8.08
CA THR A 9 -0.92 11.27 8.10
C THR A 9 -0.30 12.43 8.86
N ASP A 10 -0.81 13.64 8.72
CA ASP A 10 -0.40 14.79 9.52
C ASP A 10 -0.81 14.61 10.98
N ALA A 11 -2.00 14.07 11.23
CA ALA A 11 -2.46 13.74 12.58
C ALA A 11 -1.56 12.69 13.24
N ILE A 12 -1.12 11.67 12.50
CA ILE A 12 -0.17 10.66 12.98
C ILE A 12 1.17 11.29 13.32
N ALA A 13 1.71 12.13 12.43
CA ALA A 13 3.02 12.75 12.59
C ALA A 13 3.05 13.77 13.73
N ALA A 14 1.95 14.48 13.98
CA ALA A 14 1.88 15.62 14.89
C ALA A 14 1.39 15.28 16.31
N SER A 15 0.80 14.11 16.56
CA SER A 15 0.11 13.81 17.81
C SER A 15 0.96 12.97 18.77
N ALA A 16 1.17 13.50 19.96
CA ALA A 16 1.91 12.83 21.04
C ALA A 16 1.23 11.58 21.63
N GLY A 17 0.03 11.21 21.21
CA GLY A 17 -0.72 10.05 21.72
C GLY A 17 -0.91 8.94 20.67
N VAL A 18 -0.34 9.11 19.49
CA VAL A 18 -0.51 8.16 18.40
C VAL A 18 0.48 7.00 18.52
N HIS A 19 -0.04 5.79 18.46
CA HIS A 19 0.73 4.56 18.39
C HIS A 19 0.52 3.91 17.02
N SER A 20 1.62 3.55 16.38
CA SER A 20 1.62 2.85 15.10
C SER A 20 2.29 1.50 15.23
N GLU A 21 1.62 0.47 14.77
CA GLU A 21 2.13 -0.90 14.70
C GLU A 21 2.10 -1.36 13.26
N TYR A 22 3.23 -1.82 12.76
CA TYR A 22 3.37 -2.44 11.46
C TYR A 22 4.16 -3.73 11.63
N ARG A 23 3.61 -4.85 11.17
CA ARG A 23 4.28 -6.14 11.26
C ARG A 23 3.97 -7.06 10.09
N PRO A 24 4.94 -7.86 9.65
CA PRO A 24 4.67 -8.96 8.73
C PRO A 24 3.68 -9.96 9.34
N ILE A 25 2.83 -10.52 8.50
CA ILE A 25 1.92 -11.62 8.86
C ILE A 25 2.04 -12.74 7.83
N GLU A 26 1.71 -13.96 8.23
CA GLU A 26 1.75 -15.14 7.37
C GLU A 26 0.36 -15.52 6.86
N THR A 27 -0.69 -15.17 7.60
CA THR A 27 -2.08 -15.56 7.30
C THR A 27 -2.94 -14.33 7.09
N LEU A 28 -3.64 -14.29 5.95
CA LEU A 28 -4.61 -13.25 5.62
C LEU A 28 -5.98 -13.63 6.18
N THR A 29 -6.67 -12.65 6.78
CA THR A 29 -8.01 -12.83 7.35
C THR A 29 -9.08 -11.97 6.67
N HIS A 30 -8.70 -10.83 6.13
CA HIS A 30 -9.63 -9.94 5.44
C HIS A 30 -10.05 -10.55 4.09
N PRO A 31 -11.36 -10.67 3.78
CA PRO A 31 -11.81 -11.27 2.52
C PRO A 31 -11.23 -10.60 1.27
N GLN A 32 -11.04 -9.29 1.31
CA GLN A 32 -10.45 -8.52 0.21
C GLN A 32 -8.95 -8.83 0.05
N ALA A 33 -8.22 -9.04 1.14
CA ALA A 33 -6.82 -9.45 1.11
C ALA A 33 -6.68 -10.86 0.52
N VAL A 34 -7.59 -11.76 0.85
CA VAL A 34 -7.65 -13.11 0.25
C VAL A 34 -7.87 -13.02 -1.25
N LYS A 35 -8.75 -12.15 -1.73
CA LYS A 35 -8.97 -11.93 -3.17
C LYS A 35 -7.72 -11.36 -3.85
N ALA A 36 -6.96 -10.51 -3.18
CA ALA A 36 -5.70 -10.00 -3.72
C ALA A 36 -4.69 -11.13 -3.91
N LEU A 37 -4.60 -12.05 -2.97
CA LEU A 37 -3.74 -13.23 -3.11
C LEU A 37 -4.22 -14.16 -4.23
N GLU A 38 -5.52 -14.34 -4.41
CA GLU A 38 -6.07 -15.09 -5.54
C GLU A 38 -5.68 -14.47 -6.88
N PHE A 39 -5.75 -13.14 -6.98
CA PHE A 39 -5.27 -12.41 -8.15
C PHE A 39 -3.79 -12.67 -8.43
N TRP A 40 -2.96 -12.63 -7.41
CA TRP A 40 -1.53 -12.97 -7.53
C TRP A 40 -1.33 -14.42 -7.99
N ASN A 41 -2.05 -15.37 -7.41
CA ASN A 41 -1.91 -16.79 -7.74
C ASN A 41 -2.36 -17.12 -9.18
N ALA A 42 -3.26 -16.32 -9.73
CA ALA A 42 -3.75 -16.46 -11.11
C ALA A 42 -2.96 -15.62 -12.14
N ARG A 43 -1.87 -14.99 -11.73
CA ARG A 43 -1.08 -14.11 -12.61
C ARG A 43 -0.55 -14.83 -13.85
N PRO A 44 -0.35 -14.10 -14.96
CA PRO A 44 0.32 -14.63 -16.13
C PRO A 44 1.75 -15.11 -15.82
N THR A 45 2.26 -16.03 -16.63
CA THR A 45 3.59 -16.62 -16.45
C THR A 45 4.72 -15.58 -16.49
N ASP A 46 4.55 -14.51 -17.26
CA ASP A 46 5.49 -13.39 -17.34
C ASP A 46 5.27 -12.32 -16.26
N GLY A 47 4.35 -12.56 -15.33
CA GLY A 47 4.05 -11.68 -14.22
C GLY A 47 2.92 -10.69 -14.49
N ILE A 48 2.66 -9.83 -13.50
CA ILE A 48 1.66 -8.77 -13.59
C ILE A 48 2.31 -7.55 -14.23
N ILE A 49 1.72 -7.05 -15.30
CA ILE A 49 2.24 -5.89 -16.04
C ILE A 49 1.22 -4.74 -15.96
N ILE A 50 1.67 -3.59 -15.49
CA ILE A 50 0.85 -2.39 -15.42
C ILE A 50 0.49 -1.93 -16.84
N GLY A 51 -0.78 -1.64 -17.06
CA GLY A 51 -1.35 -1.30 -18.36
C GLY A 51 -1.95 -2.48 -19.11
N ARG A 52 -1.54 -3.71 -18.81
CA ARG A 52 -2.14 -4.95 -19.35
C ARG A 52 -3.06 -5.62 -18.32
N ASP A 53 -2.55 -5.86 -17.12
CA ASP A 53 -3.24 -6.62 -16.07
C ASP A 53 -3.86 -5.72 -14.99
N VAL A 54 -3.39 -4.49 -14.89
CA VAL A 54 -3.90 -3.46 -13.99
C VAL A 54 -4.04 -2.15 -14.79
N PRO A 55 -5.26 -1.66 -15.05
CA PRO A 55 -6.54 -2.27 -14.69
C PRO A 55 -6.92 -3.46 -15.58
N SER A 56 -7.70 -4.38 -15.04
CA SER A 56 -8.30 -5.51 -15.77
C SER A 56 -9.52 -6.02 -15.00
N ARG A 57 -10.30 -6.91 -15.62
CA ARG A 57 -11.45 -7.55 -14.94
C ARG A 57 -11.01 -8.35 -13.71
N ALA A 58 -9.85 -8.99 -13.76
CA ALA A 58 -9.35 -9.83 -12.69
C ALA A 58 -9.11 -9.07 -11.37
N ILE A 59 -8.83 -7.77 -11.44
CA ILE A 59 -8.59 -6.91 -10.29
C ILE A 59 -9.65 -5.83 -10.09
N ALA A 60 -10.70 -5.81 -10.91
CA ALA A 60 -11.66 -4.71 -10.94
C ALA A 60 -12.27 -4.38 -9.57
N SER A 61 -12.62 -5.38 -8.76
CA SER A 61 -13.19 -5.18 -7.43
C SER A 61 -12.20 -4.63 -6.41
N LEU A 62 -10.91 -4.66 -6.71
CA LEU A 62 -9.82 -4.25 -5.81
C LEU A 62 -9.20 -2.91 -6.21
N LEU A 63 -9.47 -2.39 -7.41
CA LEU A 63 -8.79 -1.21 -7.97
C LEU A 63 -8.87 0.02 -7.08
N SER A 64 -10.00 0.21 -6.39
CA SER A 64 -10.19 1.32 -5.46
C SER A 64 -9.24 1.30 -4.26
N TYR A 65 -8.67 0.14 -3.94
CA TYR A 65 -7.82 -0.13 -2.78
C TYR A 65 -6.35 -0.37 -3.15
N VAL A 66 -5.99 -0.11 -4.41
CA VAL A 66 -4.65 -0.33 -4.93
C VAL A 66 -3.80 0.92 -4.75
N ILE A 67 -2.56 0.72 -4.35
CA ILE A 67 -1.50 1.71 -4.44
C ILE A 67 -0.27 1.09 -5.10
N ILE A 68 0.29 1.78 -6.08
CA ILE A 68 1.49 1.33 -6.81
C ILE A 68 2.65 2.23 -6.45
N HIS A 69 3.76 1.61 -6.05
CA HIS A 69 4.99 2.27 -5.68
C HIS A 69 6.14 1.95 -6.63
N GLU A 70 6.90 2.97 -6.95
CA GLU A 70 8.17 2.90 -7.65
C GLU A 70 9.32 3.15 -6.68
N PRO A 71 10.31 2.25 -6.56
CA PRO A 71 11.52 2.55 -5.82
C PRO A 71 12.28 3.72 -6.46
N ILE A 72 12.71 4.66 -5.64
CA ILE A 72 13.50 5.82 -6.04
C ILE A 72 14.74 5.95 -5.16
N ASN A 73 15.71 6.70 -5.62
CA ASN A 73 16.95 6.98 -4.86
C ASN A 73 17.65 5.71 -4.37
N GLY A 74 17.78 4.70 -5.26
CA GLY A 74 18.42 3.43 -4.92
C GLY A 74 17.62 2.56 -3.94
N GLY A 75 16.32 2.79 -3.82
CA GLY A 75 15.43 2.07 -2.90
C GLY A 75 15.35 2.70 -1.50
N SER A 76 15.97 3.86 -1.28
CA SER A 76 15.87 4.56 0.01
C SER A 76 14.49 5.14 0.27
N ASP A 77 13.69 5.32 -0.78
CA ASP A 77 12.31 5.77 -0.71
C ASP A 77 11.47 5.14 -1.84
N LEU A 78 10.17 5.34 -1.78
CA LEU A 78 9.20 4.86 -2.74
C LEU A 78 8.29 6.01 -3.17
N LYS A 79 8.03 6.12 -4.48
CA LYS A 79 7.13 7.13 -5.04
C LYS A 79 5.82 6.49 -5.44
N VAL A 80 4.71 7.12 -5.10
CA VAL A 80 3.37 6.67 -5.52
C VAL A 80 3.16 6.97 -6.99
N ARG A 81 2.91 5.93 -7.78
CA ARG A 81 2.61 6.03 -9.22
C ARG A 81 1.12 6.00 -9.48
N LEU A 82 0.37 5.34 -8.63
CA LEU A 82 -1.09 5.24 -8.72
C LEU A 82 -1.67 5.01 -7.34
N ALA A 83 -2.79 5.66 -7.05
CA ALA A 83 -3.57 5.42 -5.85
C ALA A 83 -5.05 5.31 -6.21
N GLY A 84 -5.71 4.23 -5.79
CA GLY A 84 -7.13 4.01 -6.01
C GLY A 84 -8.01 4.99 -5.22
N ALA A 85 -9.28 5.06 -5.59
CA ALA A 85 -10.22 6.03 -5.03
C ALA A 85 -10.39 5.91 -3.52
N SER A 86 -10.41 4.70 -2.96
CA SER A 86 -10.52 4.50 -1.50
C SER A 86 -9.24 4.93 -0.77
N ILE A 87 -8.08 4.76 -1.39
CA ILE A 87 -6.81 5.26 -0.84
C ILE A 87 -6.83 6.78 -0.80
N ARG A 88 -7.17 7.44 -1.91
CA ARG A 88 -7.27 8.91 -1.98
C ARG A 88 -8.27 9.46 -0.97
N LYS A 89 -9.40 8.78 -0.79
CA LYS A 89 -10.40 9.15 0.21
C LYS A 89 -9.86 9.09 1.63
N ARG A 90 -9.07 8.05 1.95
CA ARG A 90 -8.44 7.90 3.28
C ARG A 90 -7.42 9.00 3.55
N PHE A 91 -6.64 9.38 2.57
CA PHE A 91 -5.66 10.48 2.70
C PHE A 91 -6.29 11.87 2.59
N GLY A 92 -7.52 11.98 2.14
CA GLY A 92 -8.19 13.26 1.90
C GLY A 92 -7.63 14.05 0.71
N ARG A 93 -6.79 13.41 -0.12
CA ARG A 93 -6.15 14.01 -1.30
C ARG A 93 -5.67 12.93 -2.27
N ASP A 94 -5.31 13.35 -3.49
CA ASP A 94 -4.56 12.49 -4.41
C ASP A 94 -3.09 12.48 -4.02
N VAL A 95 -2.60 11.31 -3.63
CA VAL A 95 -1.21 11.11 -3.19
C VAL A 95 -0.27 10.70 -4.32
N THR A 96 -0.75 10.63 -5.56
CA THR A 96 0.08 10.30 -6.73
C THR A 96 1.24 11.29 -6.84
N GLY A 97 2.44 10.76 -6.97
CA GLY A 97 3.67 11.56 -7.01
C GLY A 97 4.32 11.83 -5.66
N GLU A 98 3.62 11.59 -4.56
CA GLU A 98 4.21 11.72 -3.21
C GLU A 98 5.13 10.55 -2.90
N THR A 99 6.06 10.78 -1.98
CA THR A 99 6.95 9.73 -1.48
C THR A 99 6.37 9.06 -0.24
N MET A 100 6.72 7.80 -0.03
CA MET A 100 6.28 7.07 1.17
C MET A 100 6.80 7.72 2.45
N SER A 101 8.03 8.25 2.43
CA SER A 101 8.62 8.95 3.58
C SER A 101 7.84 10.22 3.96
N HIS A 102 7.25 10.89 2.98
CA HIS A 102 6.38 12.04 3.22
C HIS A 102 5.01 11.62 3.77
N MET A 103 4.43 10.56 3.20
CA MET A 103 3.12 10.05 3.60
C MET A 103 3.12 9.43 5.01
N PHE A 104 4.20 8.76 5.37
CA PHE A 104 4.34 8.04 6.63
C PHE A 104 5.56 8.52 7.41
N GLN A 105 5.43 9.66 8.07
CA GLN A 105 6.45 10.22 8.97
C GLN A 105 6.39 9.53 10.34
N THR A 106 6.38 8.21 10.34
CA THR A 106 6.24 7.36 11.51
C THR A 106 7.46 6.45 11.67
N PRO A 107 7.73 5.93 12.90
CA PRO A 107 8.86 5.02 13.12
C PRO A 107 8.81 3.74 12.29
N ASP A 108 7.64 3.36 11.77
CA ASP A 108 7.44 2.15 10.96
C ASP A 108 7.68 2.36 9.45
N PHE A 109 8.07 3.55 9.03
CA PHE A 109 8.41 3.79 7.61
C PHE A 109 9.46 2.82 7.07
N PRO A 110 10.58 2.52 7.78
CA PRO A 110 11.55 1.54 7.29
C PRO A 110 10.95 0.15 7.06
N ASP A 111 10.04 -0.30 7.91
CA ASP A 111 9.38 -1.60 7.78
C ASP A 111 8.42 -1.64 6.60
N ARG A 112 7.69 -0.55 6.37
CA ARG A 112 6.80 -0.40 5.20
C ARG A 112 7.59 -0.46 3.91
N ARG A 113 8.68 0.30 3.84
CA ARG A 113 9.59 0.30 2.68
C ARG A 113 10.18 -1.09 2.44
N LYS A 114 10.65 -1.73 3.49
CA LYS A 114 11.24 -3.07 3.43
C LYS A 114 10.28 -4.10 2.84
N SER A 115 9.01 -4.06 3.19
CA SER A 115 8.01 -4.99 2.65
C SER A 115 7.88 -4.89 1.13
N VAL A 116 7.84 -3.68 0.60
CA VAL A 116 7.77 -3.46 -0.85
C VAL A 116 9.05 -3.92 -1.54
N LEU A 117 10.21 -3.54 -1.02
CA LEU A 117 11.50 -3.93 -1.60
C LEU A 117 11.72 -5.44 -1.55
N THR A 118 11.31 -6.10 -0.47
CA THR A 118 11.40 -7.56 -0.34
C THR A 118 10.52 -8.26 -1.38
N ALA A 119 9.30 -7.79 -1.61
CA ALA A 119 8.43 -8.33 -2.67
C ALA A 119 9.12 -8.22 -4.04
N ILE A 120 9.69 -7.07 -4.35
CA ILE A 120 10.41 -6.83 -5.61
C ILE A 120 11.63 -7.73 -5.75
N GLU A 121 12.45 -7.84 -4.71
CA GLU A 121 13.70 -8.62 -4.74
C GLU A 121 13.45 -10.12 -4.80
N THR A 122 12.48 -10.61 -4.05
CA THR A 122 12.19 -12.06 -3.97
C THR A 122 11.27 -12.55 -5.07
N GLY A 123 10.52 -11.66 -5.73
CA GLY A 123 9.49 -12.04 -6.69
C GLY A 123 8.27 -12.70 -6.04
N ALA A 124 8.12 -12.59 -4.73
CA ALA A 124 7.04 -13.20 -3.95
C ALA A 124 6.21 -12.14 -3.21
N PRO A 125 4.90 -12.37 -3.02
CA PRO A 125 4.08 -11.43 -2.29
C PRO A 125 4.50 -11.36 -0.81
N GLN A 126 4.29 -10.19 -0.20
CA GLN A 126 4.48 -9.96 1.22
C GLN A 126 3.13 -9.60 1.84
N PHE A 127 2.90 -10.03 3.07
CA PHE A 127 1.69 -9.70 3.83
C PHE A 127 2.07 -8.91 5.06
N ALA A 128 1.30 -7.89 5.39
CA ALA A 128 1.55 -7.08 6.55
C ALA A 128 0.23 -6.65 7.21
N PHE A 129 0.34 -6.39 8.49
CA PHE A 129 -0.72 -5.84 9.33
C PHE A 129 -0.31 -4.44 9.77
N CYS A 130 -1.25 -3.51 9.72
CA CYS A 130 -1.04 -2.15 10.19
C CYS A 130 -2.17 -1.72 11.11
N LEU A 131 -1.81 -1.24 12.29
CA LEU A 131 -2.72 -0.67 13.26
C LEU A 131 -2.20 0.68 13.72
N VAL A 132 -3.01 1.71 13.58
CA VAL A 132 -2.71 3.05 14.10
C VAL A 132 -3.83 3.43 15.07
N THR A 133 -3.45 3.78 16.28
CA THR A 133 -4.38 4.15 17.36
C THR A 133 -3.99 5.47 17.99
N ASN A 134 -4.99 6.17 18.56
CA ASN A 134 -4.80 7.30 19.44
C ASN A 134 -5.64 7.03 20.70
N GLY A 135 -4.96 6.63 21.79
CA GLY A 135 -5.66 6.10 22.97
C GLY A 135 -6.49 4.87 22.62
N SER A 136 -7.78 4.90 22.89
CA SER A 136 -8.72 3.82 22.52
C SER A 136 -9.27 3.96 21.07
N LEU A 137 -8.98 5.07 20.39
CA LEU A 137 -9.48 5.31 19.05
C LEU A 137 -8.59 4.58 18.02
N VAL A 138 -9.21 3.71 17.22
CA VAL A 138 -8.56 3.11 16.06
C VAL A 138 -8.67 4.06 14.88
N ILE A 139 -7.53 4.55 14.39
CA ILE A 139 -7.43 5.44 13.21
C ILE A 139 -7.33 4.62 11.94
N LEU A 140 -6.50 3.58 11.96
CA LEU A 140 -6.24 2.70 10.83
C LEU A 140 -6.09 1.27 11.31
N HIS A 141 -6.79 0.36 10.66
CA HIS A 141 -6.64 -1.08 10.86
C HIS A 141 -6.69 -1.74 9.48
N THR A 142 -5.57 -2.26 9.04
CA THR A 142 -5.40 -2.66 7.65
C THR A 142 -4.62 -3.96 7.54
N GLU A 143 -5.02 -4.79 6.61
CA GLU A 143 -4.24 -5.92 6.11
C GLU A 143 -3.71 -5.57 4.71
N LEU A 144 -2.43 -5.77 4.45
CA LEU A 144 -1.76 -5.40 3.22
C LEU A 144 -1.29 -6.65 2.48
N VAL A 145 -1.55 -6.71 1.19
CA VAL A 145 -0.93 -7.66 0.26
C VAL A 145 -0.08 -6.88 -0.70
N ILE A 146 1.22 -7.12 -0.68
CA ILE A 146 2.21 -6.38 -1.44
C ILE A 146 2.80 -7.31 -2.49
N MET A 147 2.62 -6.99 -3.76
CA MET A 147 2.97 -7.84 -4.89
C MET A 147 4.02 -7.16 -5.77
N PRO A 148 5.04 -7.91 -6.24
CA PRO A 148 5.93 -7.39 -7.27
C PRO A 148 5.20 -7.35 -8.61
N VAL A 149 5.35 -6.25 -9.35
CA VAL A 149 4.76 -6.07 -10.68
C VAL A 149 5.79 -5.44 -11.61
N LEU A 150 5.51 -5.47 -12.90
CA LEU A 150 6.30 -4.78 -13.91
C LEU A 150 5.58 -3.52 -14.38
N ALA A 151 6.35 -2.46 -14.60
CA ALA A 151 5.87 -1.24 -15.23
C ALA A 151 5.49 -1.48 -16.70
N HIS A 152 4.97 -0.45 -17.37
CA HIS A 152 4.56 -0.51 -18.78
C HIS A 152 5.67 -0.95 -19.75
N ASP A 153 6.94 -0.77 -19.37
CA ASP A 153 8.09 -1.19 -20.16
C ASP A 153 8.37 -2.70 -20.09
N HIS A 154 7.62 -3.45 -19.28
CA HIS A 154 7.75 -4.89 -19.02
C HIS A 154 9.10 -5.28 -18.36
N VAL A 155 9.85 -4.34 -17.84
CA VAL A 155 11.20 -4.54 -17.29
C VAL A 155 11.35 -3.91 -15.90
N THR A 156 10.93 -2.66 -15.73
CA THR A 156 11.08 -1.94 -14.47
C THR A 156 10.18 -2.54 -13.39
N LYS A 157 10.76 -2.87 -12.25
CA LYS A 157 10.05 -3.52 -11.14
C LYS A 157 9.45 -2.51 -10.20
N TRP A 158 8.14 -2.61 -9.99
CA TRP A 158 7.36 -1.81 -9.06
C TRP A 158 6.68 -2.71 -8.03
N GLY A 159 6.15 -2.10 -6.98
CA GLY A 159 5.31 -2.77 -5.99
C GLY A 159 3.84 -2.36 -6.14
N LEU A 160 2.94 -3.33 -6.09
CA LEU A 160 1.51 -3.12 -6.02
C LEU A 160 1.00 -3.60 -4.67
N THR A 161 0.36 -2.72 -3.93
CA THR A 161 -0.23 -3.04 -2.63
C THR A 161 -1.75 -2.94 -2.71
N VAL A 162 -2.44 -3.96 -2.24
CA VAL A 162 -3.87 -3.90 -1.95
C VAL A 162 -4.02 -3.68 -0.45
N ALA A 163 -4.63 -2.56 -0.08
CA ALA A 163 -4.89 -2.20 1.30
C ALA A 163 -6.33 -2.56 1.67
N SER A 164 -6.50 -3.49 2.59
CA SER A 164 -7.81 -3.99 3.02
C SER A 164 -8.12 -3.45 4.40
N PHE A 165 -9.07 -2.51 4.47
CA PHE A 165 -9.42 -1.82 5.72
C PHE A 165 -10.48 -2.59 6.49
N PHE A 166 -10.23 -2.79 7.79
CA PHE A 166 -11.26 -3.25 8.73
C PHE A 166 -12.10 -2.06 9.19
N ASN A 167 -13.38 -2.26 9.33
CA ASN A 167 -14.33 -1.24 9.82
C ASN A 167 -14.50 -1.31 11.33
#